data_5f9cc36c6f3ae2fcabfb26175c57b62d
#
_entry.id   5f9cc36c6f3ae2fcabfb26175c57b62d
#
_cell.length_a   1.000
_cell.length_b   1.000
_cell.length_c   1.000
_cell.angle_alpha   90.00
_cell.angle_beta   90.00
_cell.angle_gamma   90.00
#
_symmetry.space_group_name_H-M   'P 1'
#
loop_
_entity.id
_entity.type
_entity.pdbx_description
1 polymer ?
#
loop_
_entity_poly.entity_id
_entity_poly.type
_entity_poly.pdbx_seq_one_letter_code
_entity_poly.pdbx_strand_id
1 'polypeptide(L)'
;MQASPSTETKPLTIAVLGCGARGRTYSKIAASLNGRYQIAAAADLVEERRNAVAGFAEPGTVRTFSSAEEFFAAGKLAEVLIIGTQDAHHYGHAVSALNAGYDLLLEKPAAETLERCEELDVLARSLGRRIALGFVLRYTPFYSAVKAFVDSGKLGRVMTMRLSEGVEAFHQAHSYVRGHWGNTSKSSPMIVAKCSHDTDLICWLTGSGPRSISSYGKLDWFKPENAPEGAPARCTDGCPAAANCIYDAHRYLKESRSWLRMVMVGYETADDERILNFLRTSPWGRCVYRCDNDAVDHQILSTEMQNGVTATLTMTAFDCNRTIEVHGTLGSLRGGEPWQDAGAPELWFRDHRTGTIESVPVLEASAEGYAGHGGGDFGLANALDSLMRGSDAIAPGLDGLAGHRLAYLAEKSRLNGGIPEVI
;
A
#
# COMPACT_ATOMS: atom_id res chain seq x y z
N MET A 1 6.18 49.34 -2.67
CA MET A 1 5.48 48.07 -2.93
C MET A 1 5.30 47.40 -1.57
N GLN A 2 4.10 47.45 -1.03
CA GLN A 2 3.77 46.74 0.21
C GLN A 2 3.62 45.25 -0.12
N ALA A 3 4.37 44.42 0.56
CA ALA A 3 4.21 42.96 0.52
C ALA A 3 2.79 42.64 1.00
N SER A 4 2.02 41.92 0.18
CA SER A 4 0.71 41.38 0.59
C SER A 4 0.95 40.46 1.79
N PRO A 5 0.10 40.48 2.82
CA PRO A 5 0.24 39.52 3.92
C PRO A 5 0.08 38.10 3.38
N SER A 6 1.07 37.26 3.64
CA SER A 6 0.94 35.82 3.47
C SER A 6 -0.21 35.37 4.37
N THR A 7 -1.30 34.91 3.80
CA THR A 7 -2.33 34.20 4.56
C THR A 7 -1.69 32.94 5.12
N GLU A 8 -1.22 32.99 6.37
CA GLU A 8 -0.82 31.80 7.10
C GLU A 8 -2.03 30.87 7.17
N THR A 9 -2.03 29.86 6.33
CA THR A 9 -3.07 28.82 6.39
C THR A 9 -2.88 28.06 7.70
N LYS A 10 -3.93 28.00 8.52
CA LYS A 10 -3.92 27.25 9.78
C LYS A 10 -3.49 25.80 9.52
N PRO A 11 -2.55 25.22 10.30
CA PRO A 11 -2.16 23.84 10.17
C PRO A 11 -3.35 22.89 10.12
N LEU A 12 -3.29 21.86 9.24
CA LEU A 12 -4.27 20.79 9.24
C LEU A 12 -4.06 19.94 10.49
N THR A 13 -5.09 19.82 11.33
CA THR A 13 -5.01 18.98 12.51
C THR A 13 -5.24 17.52 12.14
N ILE A 14 -4.35 16.63 12.59
CA ILE A 14 -4.42 15.21 12.36
C ILE A 14 -4.44 14.43 13.67
N ALA A 15 -5.20 13.35 13.72
CA ALA A 15 -5.13 12.32 14.77
C ALA A 15 -4.74 10.99 14.14
N VAL A 16 -4.19 10.07 14.92
CA VAL A 16 -3.69 8.78 14.44
C VAL A 16 -4.28 7.66 15.26
N LEU A 17 -4.98 6.75 14.62
CA LEU A 17 -5.50 5.51 15.20
C LEU A 17 -4.75 4.32 14.56
N GLY A 18 -3.95 3.61 15.38
CA GLY A 18 -3.01 2.61 14.93
C GLY A 18 -1.63 3.24 14.63
N CYS A 19 -0.79 3.32 15.66
CA CYS A 19 0.56 3.90 15.63
C CYS A 19 1.64 2.87 15.23
N GLY A 20 1.26 1.86 14.42
CA GLY A 20 2.17 0.89 13.81
C GLY A 20 3.07 1.51 12.73
N ALA A 21 3.60 0.68 11.83
CA ALA A 21 4.52 1.15 10.79
C ALA A 21 3.92 2.29 9.95
N ARG A 22 2.67 2.17 9.51
CA ARG A 22 2.01 3.16 8.64
C ARG A 22 1.69 4.46 9.38
N GLY A 23 0.95 4.37 10.50
CA GLY A 23 0.60 5.56 11.31
C GLY A 23 1.84 6.34 11.74
N ARG A 24 2.91 5.64 12.19
CA ARG A 24 4.19 6.26 12.54
C ARG A 24 4.87 6.93 11.34
N THR A 25 4.86 6.31 10.16
CA THR A 25 5.45 6.88 8.94
C THR A 25 4.76 8.19 8.56
N TYR A 26 3.44 8.22 8.48
CA TYR A 26 2.70 9.44 8.15
C TYR A 26 2.89 10.53 9.21
N SER A 27 2.89 10.17 10.49
CA SER A 27 3.12 11.15 11.57
C SER A 27 4.50 11.78 11.50
N LYS A 28 5.54 10.97 11.24
CA LYS A 28 6.92 11.45 11.10
C LYS A 28 7.06 12.39 9.91
N ILE A 29 6.45 12.05 8.76
CA ILE A 29 6.46 12.92 7.57
C ILE A 29 5.70 14.21 7.86
N ALA A 30 4.49 14.14 8.44
CA ALA A 30 3.69 15.31 8.78
C ALA A 30 4.46 16.29 9.69
N ALA A 31 5.19 15.76 10.69
CA ALA A 31 6.02 16.57 11.57
C ALA A 31 7.20 17.25 10.85
N SER A 32 7.75 16.62 9.78
CA SER A 32 8.83 17.21 8.99
C SER A 32 8.36 18.33 8.03
N LEU A 33 7.06 18.42 7.78
CA LEU A 33 6.44 19.40 6.89
C LEU A 33 6.09 20.72 7.64
N ASN A 34 7.04 21.29 8.30
CA ASN A 34 7.07 22.53 9.07
C ASN A 34 5.78 23.37 9.05
N GLY A 35 4.96 23.27 10.12
CA GLY A 35 3.78 24.09 10.33
C GLY A 35 2.56 23.76 9.46
N ARG A 36 2.66 22.82 8.52
CA ARG A 36 1.50 22.39 7.70
C ARG A 36 0.55 21.48 8.44
N TYR A 37 1.05 20.69 9.38
CA TYR A 37 0.29 19.72 10.15
C TYR A 37 0.49 19.91 11.64
N GLN A 38 -0.57 19.62 12.41
CA GLN A 38 -0.53 19.53 13.87
C GLN A 38 -1.05 18.17 14.30
N ILE A 39 -0.22 17.36 14.94
CA ILE A 39 -0.63 16.08 15.53
C ILE A 39 -1.35 16.40 16.85
N ALA A 40 -2.65 16.12 16.91
CA ALA A 40 -3.49 16.42 18.07
C ALA A 40 -3.71 15.20 18.99
N ALA A 41 -3.73 14.00 18.42
CA ALA A 41 -3.97 12.78 19.18
C ALA A 41 -3.34 11.53 18.55
N ALA A 42 -3.04 10.52 19.38
CA ALA A 42 -2.52 9.23 18.98
C ALA A 42 -3.16 8.11 19.81
N ALA A 43 -3.66 7.06 19.17
CA ALA A 43 -4.25 5.91 19.81
C ALA A 43 -3.62 4.59 19.31
N ASP A 44 -3.18 3.74 20.22
CA ASP A 44 -2.67 2.39 19.95
C ASP A 44 -2.75 1.55 21.24
N LEU A 45 -2.96 0.25 21.12
CA LEU A 45 -2.94 -0.67 22.26
C LEU A 45 -1.54 -0.75 22.90
N VAL A 46 -0.49 -0.56 22.09
CA VAL A 46 0.92 -0.63 22.54
C VAL A 46 1.40 0.78 22.91
N GLU A 47 1.76 0.96 24.17
CA GLU A 47 2.16 2.24 24.73
C GLU A 47 3.35 2.86 24.01
N GLU A 48 4.38 2.08 23.74
CA GLU A 48 5.59 2.54 23.06
C GLU A 48 5.29 3.09 21.65
N ARG A 49 4.29 2.53 20.97
CA ARG A 49 3.89 2.98 19.63
C ARG A 49 3.19 4.34 19.68
N ARG A 50 2.20 4.52 20.58
CA ARG A 50 1.51 5.81 20.71
C ARG A 50 2.42 6.91 21.23
N ASN A 51 3.36 6.57 22.14
CA ASN A 51 4.36 7.50 22.64
C ASN A 51 5.37 7.90 21.55
N ALA A 52 5.75 6.98 20.65
CA ALA A 52 6.60 7.29 19.51
C ALA A 52 5.95 8.30 18.55
N VAL A 53 4.63 8.20 18.33
CA VAL A 53 3.90 9.21 17.53
C VAL A 53 3.78 10.52 18.28
N ALA A 54 3.48 10.51 19.57
CA ALA A 54 3.44 11.72 20.39
C ALA A 54 4.78 12.47 20.42
N GLY A 55 5.90 11.72 20.38
CA GLY A 55 7.26 12.27 20.36
C GLY A 55 7.64 13.01 19.07
N PHE A 56 6.82 12.99 18.03
CA PHE A 56 7.04 13.80 16.83
C PHE A 56 6.49 15.24 16.95
N ALA A 57 5.82 15.58 18.04
CA ALA A 57 5.29 16.90 18.30
C ALA A 57 5.86 17.47 19.61
N GLU A 58 5.56 18.73 19.91
CA GLU A 58 5.96 19.37 21.17
C GLU A 58 5.44 18.59 22.37
N PRO A 59 6.26 18.40 23.42
CA PRO A 59 5.87 17.63 24.59
C PRO A 59 4.56 18.11 25.21
N GLY A 60 3.64 17.18 25.50
CA GLY A 60 2.37 17.46 26.15
C GLY A 60 1.26 18.01 25.23
N THR A 61 1.52 18.20 23.94
CA THR A 61 0.51 18.71 22.99
C THR A 61 -0.35 17.60 22.38
N VAL A 62 0.14 16.35 22.35
CA VAL A 62 -0.57 15.20 21.79
C VAL A 62 -1.30 14.43 22.89
N ARG A 63 -2.62 14.28 22.76
CA ARG A 63 -3.39 13.40 23.64
C ARG A 63 -3.21 11.94 23.22
N THR A 64 -2.89 11.06 24.16
CA THR A 64 -2.71 9.63 23.89
C THR A 64 -3.84 8.79 24.46
N PHE A 65 -4.22 7.72 23.76
CA PHE A 65 -5.30 6.81 24.16
C PHE A 65 -4.86 5.35 24.00
N SER A 66 -5.29 4.50 24.93
CA SER A 66 -4.92 3.09 24.97
C SER A 66 -5.81 2.22 24.08
N SER A 67 -6.94 2.74 23.61
CA SER A 67 -7.85 2.02 22.72
C SER A 67 -8.62 2.95 21.78
N ALA A 68 -9.26 2.36 20.76
CA ALA A 68 -10.14 3.08 19.85
C ALA A 68 -11.38 3.61 20.57
N GLU A 69 -11.93 2.84 21.51
CA GLU A 69 -13.11 3.20 22.30
C GLU A 69 -12.84 4.47 23.13
N GLU A 70 -11.72 4.52 23.84
CA GLU A 70 -11.29 5.70 24.59
C GLU A 70 -11.09 6.90 23.69
N PHE A 71 -10.48 6.68 22.51
CA PHE A 71 -10.26 7.73 21.53
C PHE A 71 -11.58 8.34 21.03
N PHE A 72 -12.53 7.50 20.60
CA PHE A 72 -13.82 7.99 20.10
C PHE A 72 -14.71 8.60 21.21
N ALA A 73 -14.63 8.08 22.45
CA ALA A 73 -15.33 8.66 23.59
C ALA A 73 -14.86 10.08 23.93
N ALA A 74 -13.64 10.46 23.57
CA ALA A 74 -13.11 11.81 23.76
C ALA A 74 -13.66 12.85 22.77
N GLY A 75 -14.49 12.47 21.81
CA GLY A 75 -15.07 13.31 20.77
C GLY A 75 -14.10 13.59 19.60
N LYS A 76 -14.47 14.56 18.75
CA LYS A 76 -13.65 14.94 17.59
C LYS A 76 -12.43 15.78 18.02
N LEU A 77 -11.23 15.27 17.80
CA LEU A 77 -9.97 15.86 18.25
C LEU A 77 -9.16 16.55 17.12
N ALA A 78 -9.48 16.25 15.85
CA ALA A 78 -8.76 16.75 14.69
C ALA A 78 -9.69 16.86 13.48
N GLU A 79 -9.22 17.47 12.40
CA GLU A 79 -9.94 17.53 11.13
C GLU A 79 -9.87 16.19 10.40
N VAL A 80 -8.70 15.57 10.38
CA VAL A 80 -8.43 14.29 9.70
C VAL A 80 -8.01 13.23 10.70
N LEU A 81 -8.56 12.03 10.56
CA LEU A 81 -8.09 10.83 11.25
C LEU A 81 -7.31 9.94 10.29
N ILE A 82 -6.06 9.64 10.63
CA ILE A 82 -5.24 8.63 9.96
C ILE A 82 -5.54 7.29 10.62
N ILE A 83 -6.06 6.33 9.85
CA ILE A 83 -6.35 4.97 10.32
C ILE A 83 -5.32 4.02 9.73
N GLY A 84 -4.43 3.50 10.58
CA GLY A 84 -3.36 2.55 10.24
C GLY A 84 -3.38 1.33 11.15
N THR A 85 -4.56 0.87 11.53
CA THR A 85 -4.81 -0.34 12.32
C THR A 85 -4.65 -1.60 11.47
N GLN A 86 -4.99 -2.77 11.98
CA GLN A 86 -5.04 -3.99 11.18
C GLN A 86 -6.29 -3.98 10.26
N ASP A 87 -6.19 -4.60 9.10
CA ASP A 87 -7.19 -4.62 8.03
C ASP A 87 -8.60 -4.92 8.56
N ALA A 88 -8.73 -5.93 9.42
CA ALA A 88 -10.01 -6.35 10.03
C ALA A 88 -10.72 -5.27 10.88
N HIS A 89 -10.02 -4.21 11.25
CA HIS A 89 -10.59 -3.10 12.04
C HIS A 89 -10.88 -1.86 11.20
N HIS A 90 -10.41 -1.79 9.95
CA HIS A 90 -10.54 -0.60 9.11
C HIS A 90 -11.97 -0.15 8.96
N TYR A 91 -12.88 -1.06 8.59
CA TYR A 91 -14.29 -0.75 8.40
C TYR A 91 -14.94 -0.15 9.65
N GLY A 92 -14.83 -0.85 10.79
CA GLY A 92 -15.45 -0.38 12.05
C GLY A 92 -14.91 0.95 12.54
N HIS A 93 -13.59 1.14 12.43
CA HIS A 93 -12.96 2.41 12.80
C HIS A 93 -13.33 3.54 11.84
N ALA A 94 -13.40 3.27 10.54
CA ALA A 94 -13.81 4.27 9.54
C ALA A 94 -15.26 4.70 9.74
N VAL A 95 -16.19 3.77 9.99
CA VAL A 95 -17.60 4.07 10.31
C VAL A 95 -17.70 4.97 11.54
N SER A 96 -16.99 4.62 12.62
CA SER A 96 -16.97 5.42 13.85
C SER A 96 -16.41 6.83 13.61
N ALA A 97 -15.34 6.93 12.84
CA ALA A 97 -14.70 8.20 12.53
C ALA A 97 -15.54 9.10 11.65
N LEU A 98 -16.18 8.56 10.60
CA LEU A 98 -17.09 9.30 9.72
C LEU A 98 -18.28 9.87 10.50
N ASN A 99 -18.89 9.06 11.37
CA ASN A 99 -19.99 9.52 12.24
C ASN A 99 -19.55 10.57 13.28
N ALA A 100 -18.28 10.52 13.72
CA ALA A 100 -17.69 11.56 14.57
C ALA A 100 -17.30 12.83 13.77
N GLY A 101 -17.48 12.83 12.44
CA GLY A 101 -17.28 13.98 11.58
C GLY A 101 -15.82 14.18 11.08
N TYR A 102 -14.96 13.18 11.15
CA TYR A 102 -13.63 13.22 10.56
C TYR A 102 -13.67 13.04 9.05
N ASP A 103 -12.74 13.69 8.33
CA ASP A 103 -12.24 13.21 7.05
C ASP A 103 -11.11 12.21 7.33
N LEU A 104 -10.84 11.27 6.41
CA LEU A 104 -9.97 10.12 6.68
C LEU A 104 -8.78 10.04 5.71
N LEU A 105 -7.61 9.71 6.25
CA LEU A 105 -6.59 8.97 5.54
C LEU A 105 -6.65 7.51 6.04
N LEU A 106 -7.22 6.63 5.24
CA LEU A 106 -7.43 5.23 5.58
C LEU A 106 -6.39 4.35 4.88
N GLU A 107 -5.69 3.51 5.63
CA GLU A 107 -4.80 2.52 5.01
C GLU A 107 -5.57 1.49 4.21
N LYS A 108 -4.91 0.98 3.20
CA LYS A 108 -5.47 -0.05 2.32
C LYS A 108 -5.29 -1.47 2.95
N PRO A 109 -6.20 -2.41 2.68
CA PRO A 109 -7.48 -2.20 1.99
C PRO A 109 -8.49 -1.45 2.88
N ALA A 110 -9.44 -0.76 2.25
CA ALA A 110 -10.43 0.05 2.98
C ALA A 110 -11.29 -0.78 3.94
N ALA A 111 -11.61 -2.00 3.55
CA ALA A 111 -12.37 -2.98 4.33
C ALA A 111 -12.06 -4.40 3.84
N GLU A 112 -12.59 -5.42 4.50
CA GLU A 112 -12.33 -6.83 4.20
C GLU A 112 -13.18 -7.38 3.03
N THR A 113 -14.26 -6.70 2.64
CA THR A 113 -15.11 -7.09 1.53
C THR A 113 -15.48 -5.88 0.65
N LEU A 114 -15.88 -6.15 -0.60
CA LEU A 114 -16.29 -5.11 -1.52
C LEU A 114 -17.53 -4.37 -1.02
N GLU A 115 -18.50 -5.10 -0.49
CA GLU A 115 -19.74 -4.55 0.05
C GLU A 115 -19.46 -3.52 1.14
N ARG A 116 -18.54 -3.82 2.06
CA ARG A 116 -18.11 -2.88 3.10
C ARG A 116 -17.35 -1.67 2.55
N CYS A 117 -16.57 -1.82 1.48
CA CYS A 117 -15.98 -0.67 0.81
C CYS A 117 -17.07 0.23 0.19
N GLU A 118 -18.08 -0.34 -0.42
CA GLU A 118 -19.21 0.40 -1.00
C GLU A 118 -20.09 1.06 0.08
N GLU A 119 -20.31 0.40 1.20
CA GLU A 119 -20.99 0.99 2.38
C GLU A 119 -20.21 2.21 2.94
N LEU A 120 -18.88 2.13 3.01
CA LEU A 120 -18.04 3.27 3.41
C LEU A 120 -18.17 4.45 2.44
N ASP A 121 -18.20 4.20 1.13
CA ASP A 121 -18.39 5.24 0.12
C ASP A 121 -19.75 5.93 0.29
N VAL A 122 -20.82 5.14 0.41
CA VAL A 122 -22.18 5.66 0.62
C VAL A 122 -22.28 6.48 1.91
N LEU A 123 -21.71 5.97 3.01
CA LEU A 123 -21.73 6.67 4.29
C LEU A 123 -20.93 7.98 4.21
N ALA A 124 -19.73 7.95 3.65
CA ALA A 124 -18.89 9.14 3.51
C ALA A 124 -19.59 10.22 2.67
N ARG A 125 -20.19 9.84 1.54
CA ARG A 125 -20.98 10.74 0.69
C ARG A 125 -22.15 11.36 1.44
N SER A 126 -22.91 10.52 2.17
CA SER A 126 -24.10 11.00 2.93
C SER A 126 -23.76 11.99 4.01
N LEU A 127 -22.57 11.88 4.60
CA LEU A 127 -22.06 12.76 5.65
C LEU A 127 -21.23 13.94 5.10
N GLY A 128 -21.02 14.01 3.77
CA GLY A 128 -20.12 15.00 3.14
C GLY A 128 -18.67 14.86 3.58
N ARG A 129 -18.20 13.64 3.89
CA ARG A 129 -16.83 13.34 4.33
C ARG A 129 -16.01 12.71 3.21
N ARG A 130 -14.71 12.87 3.30
CA ARG A 130 -13.73 12.39 2.34
C ARG A 130 -12.92 11.26 2.94
N ILE A 131 -12.68 10.21 2.14
CA ILE A 131 -11.75 9.13 2.48
C ILE A 131 -10.68 9.08 1.41
N ALA A 132 -9.47 9.55 1.73
CA ALA A 132 -8.28 9.28 0.94
C ALA A 132 -7.73 7.91 1.36
N LEU A 133 -7.53 7.01 0.41
CA LEU A 133 -6.88 5.73 0.68
C LEU A 133 -5.36 5.85 0.62
N GLY A 134 -4.68 4.99 1.37
CA GLY A 134 -3.23 4.84 1.38
C GLY A 134 -2.65 4.32 0.06
N PHE A 135 -3.19 4.74 -1.08
CA PHE A 135 -2.70 4.41 -2.42
C PHE A 135 -1.48 5.25 -2.79
N VAL A 136 -0.43 5.07 -2.03
CA VAL A 136 0.81 5.86 -2.09
C VAL A 136 1.47 5.84 -3.47
N LEU A 137 1.26 4.81 -4.30
CA LEU A 137 1.90 4.73 -5.62
C LEU A 137 1.48 5.85 -6.56
N ARG A 138 0.25 6.37 -6.48
CA ARG A 138 -0.18 7.55 -7.26
C ARG A 138 0.71 8.76 -7.03
N TYR A 139 1.33 8.86 -5.85
CA TYR A 139 2.13 9.98 -5.38
C TYR A 139 3.64 9.76 -5.52
N THR A 140 4.05 8.65 -6.12
CA THR A 140 5.47 8.46 -6.47
C THR A 140 5.84 9.38 -7.63
N PRO A 141 7.08 9.87 -7.71
CA PRO A 141 7.56 10.60 -8.88
C PRO A 141 7.36 9.82 -10.19
N PHE A 142 7.58 8.50 -10.17
CA PHE A 142 7.43 7.64 -11.34
C PHE A 142 5.99 7.59 -11.85
N TYR A 143 5.03 7.18 -11.01
CA TYR A 143 3.63 7.08 -11.46
C TYR A 143 2.97 8.45 -11.69
N SER A 144 3.42 9.50 -11.02
CA SER A 144 3.05 10.88 -11.34
C SER A 144 3.50 11.27 -12.75
N ALA A 145 4.74 10.90 -13.15
CA ALA A 145 5.22 11.12 -14.51
C ALA A 145 4.44 10.29 -15.56
N VAL A 146 4.12 9.02 -15.25
CA VAL A 146 3.26 8.19 -16.11
C VAL A 146 1.89 8.85 -16.30
N LYS A 147 1.25 9.30 -15.23
CA LYS A 147 -0.08 9.95 -15.29
C LYS A 147 -0.03 11.24 -16.09
N ALA A 148 0.94 12.11 -15.81
CA ALA A 148 1.12 13.35 -16.56
C ALA A 148 1.34 13.09 -18.05
N PHE A 149 2.07 12.04 -18.41
CA PHE A 149 2.29 11.67 -19.81
C PHE A 149 1.01 11.13 -20.46
N VAL A 150 0.25 10.27 -19.77
CA VAL A 150 -1.06 9.80 -20.25
C VAL A 150 -2.00 10.97 -20.49
N ASP A 151 -2.10 11.90 -19.52
CA ASP A 151 -2.98 13.08 -19.61
C ASP A 151 -2.54 14.10 -20.65
N SER A 152 -1.27 14.11 -21.07
CA SER A 152 -0.75 15.02 -22.10
C SER A 152 -1.37 14.80 -23.51
N GLY A 153 -2.03 13.66 -23.71
CA GLY A 153 -2.58 13.28 -25.00
C GLY A 153 -1.55 12.80 -26.04
N LYS A 154 -0.25 12.79 -25.72
CA LYS A 154 0.81 12.34 -26.65
C LYS A 154 0.65 10.87 -27.08
N LEU A 155 0.03 10.03 -26.26
CA LEU A 155 -0.30 8.64 -26.60
C LEU A 155 -1.47 8.54 -27.60
N GLY A 156 -2.23 9.62 -27.82
CA GLY A 156 -3.53 9.56 -28.46
C GLY A 156 -4.54 8.86 -27.54
N ARG A 157 -5.50 8.12 -28.13
CA ARG A 157 -6.41 7.30 -27.33
C ARG A 157 -5.67 6.08 -26.76
N VAL A 158 -5.67 5.92 -25.46
CA VAL A 158 -5.14 4.70 -24.81
C VAL A 158 -6.02 3.52 -25.19
N MET A 159 -5.40 2.43 -25.64
CA MET A 159 -6.08 1.22 -26.11
C MET A 159 -5.87 0.05 -25.16
N THR A 160 -4.63 -0.12 -24.67
CA THR A 160 -4.31 -1.23 -23.78
C THR A 160 -3.22 -0.86 -22.78
N MET A 161 -3.22 -1.54 -21.61
CA MET A 161 -2.25 -1.35 -20.54
C MET A 161 -1.79 -2.71 -19.99
N ARG A 162 -0.52 -2.80 -19.63
CA ARG A 162 0.04 -3.97 -18.97
C ARG A 162 0.82 -3.53 -17.75
N LEU A 163 0.55 -4.18 -16.61
CA LEU A 163 1.28 -3.98 -15.36
C LEU A 163 1.84 -5.32 -14.88
N SER A 164 2.98 -5.27 -14.20
CA SER A 164 3.49 -6.38 -13.41
C SER A 164 3.81 -5.92 -11.99
N GLU A 165 3.59 -6.81 -11.02
CA GLU A 165 4.01 -6.70 -9.63
C GLU A 165 4.86 -7.90 -9.28
N GLY A 166 6.17 -7.73 -9.22
CA GLY A 166 7.11 -8.66 -8.62
C GLY A 166 7.17 -8.41 -7.12
N VAL A 167 6.60 -9.31 -6.32
CA VAL A 167 6.51 -9.14 -4.87
C VAL A 167 7.87 -9.29 -4.20
N GLU A 168 8.79 -10.04 -4.83
CA GLU A 168 10.08 -10.48 -4.31
C GLU A 168 9.95 -11.65 -3.31
N ALA A 169 10.83 -12.64 -3.48
CA ALA A 169 10.76 -13.93 -2.77
C ALA A 169 10.75 -13.79 -1.24
N PHE A 170 11.62 -12.92 -0.69
CA PHE A 170 11.69 -12.75 0.77
C PHE A 170 10.53 -11.93 1.31
N HIS A 171 10.04 -10.94 0.56
CA HIS A 171 8.85 -10.18 0.90
C HIS A 171 7.62 -11.08 0.94
N GLN A 172 7.43 -11.95 -0.06
CA GLN A 172 6.36 -12.95 -0.06
C GLN A 172 6.45 -13.82 1.20
N ALA A 173 7.64 -14.38 1.48
CA ALA A 173 7.86 -15.21 2.65
C ALA A 173 7.57 -14.49 3.98
N HIS A 174 8.00 -13.22 4.09
CA HIS A 174 7.82 -12.40 5.28
C HIS A 174 6.36 -12.05 5.56
N SER A 175 5.66 -11.54 4.56
CA SER A 175 4.35 -10.90 4.70
C SER A 175 3.17 -11.83 4.39
N TYR A 176 3.29 -12.62 3.31
CA TYR A 176 2.18 -13.38 2.71
C TYR A 176 2.28 -14.89 2.91
N VAL A 177 3.32 -15.37 3.63
CA VAL A 177 3.44 -16.76 4.06
C VAL A 177 3.49 -16.84 5.57
N ARG A 178 4.48 -16.21 6.22
CA ARG A 178 4.68 -16.21 7.68
C ARG A 178 3.84 -15.16 8.40
N GLY A 179 3.62 -14.03 7.74
CA GLY A 179 3.06 -12.83 8.31
C GLY A 179 1.54 -12.80 8.34
N HIS A 180 1.02 -11.63 8.71
CA HIS A 180 -0.40 -11.38 8.91
C HIS A 180 -1.25 -11.67 7.68
N TRP A 181 -0.73 -11.34 6.49
CA TRP A 181 -1.44 -11.53 5.21
C TRP A 181 -1.29 -12.93 4.60
N GLY A 182 -0.72 -13.88 5.33
CA GLY A 182 -0.56 -15.25 4.87
C GLY A 182 -1.87 -16.04 4.80
N ASN A 183 -2.91 -15.61 5.50
CA ASN A 183 -4.18 -16.32 5.57
C ASN A 183 -5.36 -15.36 5.34
N THR A 184 -6.15 -15.64 4.31
CA THR A 184 -7.27 -14.79 3.88
C THR A 184 -8.38 -14.67 4.91
N SER A 185 -8.55 -15.67 5.78
CA SER A 185 -9.54 -15.61 6.87
C SER A 185 -9.16 -14.63 7.98
N LYS A 186 -7.89 -14.20 8.03
CA LYS A 186 -7.35 -13.28 9.04
C LYS A 186 -7.06 -11.89 8.48
N SER A 187 -7.11 -11.74 7.15
CA SER A 187 -6.80 -10.48 6.46
C SER A 187 -7.62 -10.34 5.17
N SER A 188 -6.95 -10.17 4.04
CA SER A 188 -7.58 -10.04 2.71
C SER A 188 -6.87 -10.95 1.71
N PRO A 189 -7.50 -11.34 0.60
CA PRO A 189 -6.83 -12.04 -0.49
C PRO A 189 -5.61 -11.28 -1.01
N MET A 190 -4.62 -11.99 -1.54
CA MET A 190 -3.34 -11.41 -2.01
C MET A 190 -3.54 -10.27 -3.00
N ILE A 191 -4.46 -10.40 -3.95
CA ILE A 191 -4.78 -9.36 -4.95
C ILE A 191 -5.31 -8.07 -4.30
N VAL A 192 -5.98 -8.19 -3.15
CA VAL A 192 -6.49 -7.04 -2.38
C VAL A 192 -5.42 -6.52 -1.42
N ALA A 193 -4.79 -7.39 -0.64
CA ALA A 193 -3.81 -7.01 0.38
C ALA A 193 -2.57 -6.34 -0.23
N LYS A 194 -2.09 -6.84 -1.39
CA LYS A 194 -0.88 -6.37 -2.07
C LYS A 194 -1.19 -5.56 -3.33
N CYS A 195 -1.92 -6.14 -4.27
CA CYS A 195 -2.09 -5.57 -5.60
C CYS A 195 -3.25 -4.58 -5.73
N SER A 196 -3.91 -4.21 -4.62
CA SER A 196 -4.87 -3.09 -4.64
C SER A 196 -4.23 -1.78 -5.11
N HIS A 197 -2.94 -1.59 -4.90
CA HIS A 197 -2.18 -0.51 -5.50
C HIS A 197 -2.18 -0.58 -7.03
N ASP A 198 -1.97 -1.76 -7.59
CA ASP A 198 -1.83 -1.98 -9.03
C ASP A 198 -3.19 -1.92 -9.74
N THR A 199 -4.23 -2.48 -9.11
CA THR A 199 -5.62 -2.35 -9.61
C THR A 199 -6.12 -0.91 -9.53
N ASP A 200 -5.69 -0.17 -8.51
CA ASP A 200 -5.95 1.26 -8.40
C ASP A 200 -5.24 2.06 -9.49
N LEU A 201 -3.97 1.78 -9.76
CA LEU A 201 -3.22 2.40 -10.87
C LEU A 201 -3.91 2.18 -12.22
N ILE A 202 -4.44 0.98 -12.50
CA ILE A 202 -5.19 0.71 -13.72
C ILE A 202 -6.39 1.67 -13.83
N CYS A 203 -7.21 1.76 -12.78
CA CYS A 203 -8.40 2.61 -12.77
C CYS A 203 -8.03 4.11 -12.84
N TRP A 204 -7.02 4.54 -12.09
CA TRP A 204 -6.57 5.92 -12.03
C TRP A 204 -5.95 6.40 -13.34
N LEU A 205 -5.09 5.58 -13.96
CA LEU A 205 -4.42 5.94 -15.22
C LEU A 205 -5.37 5.91 -16.41
N THR A 206 -6.35 4.99 -16.42
CA THR A 206 -7.36 4.94 -17.49
C THR A 206 -8.49 5.94 -17.27
N GLY A 207 -8.63 6.51 -16.06
CA GLY A 207 -9.77 7.36 -15.70
C GLY A 207 -11.12 6.64 -15.76
N SER A 208 -11.14 5.30 -15.57
CA SER A 208 -12.33 4.47 -15.79
C SER A 208 -12.40 3.33 -14.78
N GLY A 209 -13.61 2.91 -14.44
CA GLY A 209 -13.87 1.68 -13.69
C GLY A 209 -13.83 0.44 -14.58
N PRO A 210 -13.70 -0.77 -13.98
CA PRO A 210 -13.78 -2.03 -14.72
C PRO A 210 -15.20 -2.29 -15.24
N ARG A 211 -15.29 -3.03 -16.35
CA ARG A 211 -16.54 -3.53 -16.95
C ARG A 211 -16.63 -5.04 -16.87
N SER A 212 -15.53 -5.74 -17.17
CA SER A 212 -15.46 -7.19 -17.13
C SER A 212 -14.06 -7.63 -16.68
N ILE A 213 -13.98 -8.64 -15.82
CA ILE A 213 -12.74 -9.10 -15.20
C ILE A 213 -12.66 -10.62 -15.24
N SER A 214 -11.55 -11.18 -15.72
CA SER A 214 -11.15 -12.58 -15.56
C SER A 214 -9.83 -12.70 -14.85
N SER A 215 -9.69 -13.67 -13.94
CA SER A 215 -8.46 -13.85 -13.17
C SER A 215 -8.16 -15.33 -12.89
N TYR A 216 -6.87 -15.68 -12.91
CA TYR A 216 -6.34 -17.00 -12.59
C TYR A 216 -5.15 -16.86 -11.65
N GLY A 217 -5.05 -17.72 -10.67
CA GLY A 217 -3.94 -17.72 -9.71
C GLY A 217 -4.10 -18.79 -8.67
N LYS A 218 -3.02 -19.20 -8.05
CA LYS A 218 -3.03 -20.23 -7.00
C LYS A 218 -1.85 -20.10 -6.05
N LEU A 219 -1.94 -20.77 -4.93
CA LEU A 219 -0.81 -21.12 -4.11
C LEU A 219 -0.25 -22.45 -4.62
N ASP A 220 0.99 -22.46 -5.08
CA ASP A 220 1.61 -23.63 -5.72
C ASP A 220 2.97 -23.99 -5.10
N TRP A 221 3.74 -22.99 -4.72
CA TRP A 221 5.11 -23.18 -4.24
C TRP A 221 5.23 -23.32 -2.71
N PHE A 222 4.59 -22.45 -1.95
CA PHE A 222 4.72 -22.42 -0.48
C PHE A 222 3.83 -23.46 0.20
N LYS A 223 4.08 -24.73 -0.10
CA LYS A 223 3.33 -25.90 0.35
C LYS A 223 4.25 -27.01 0.90
N PRO A 224 3.73 -27.92 1.75
CA PRO A 224 4.52 -28.98 2.37
C PRO A 224 5.24 -29.90 1.37
N GLU A 225 4.65 -30.16 0.20
CA GLU A 225 5.23 -31.03 -0.84
C GLU A 225 6.50 -30.45 -1.47
N ASN A 226 6.71 -29.15 -1.38
CA ASN A 226 7.90 -28.46 -1.92
C ASN A 226 8.97 -28.23 -0.82
N ALA A 227 8.74 -28.71 0.40
CA ALA A 227 9.73 -28.57 1.46
C ALA A 227 11.00 -29.36 1.14
N PRO A 228 12.20 -28.78 1.35
CA PRO A 228 13.43 -29.54 1.25
C PRO A 228 13.42 -30.75 2.18
N GLU A 229 14.06 -31.84 1.76
CA GLU A 229 14.18 -33.05 2.58
C GLU A 229 14.75 -32.73 3.97
N GLY A 230 14.14 -33.26 5.00
CA GLY A 230 14.54 -33.02 6.39
C GLY A 230 14.24 -31.63 6.93
N ALA A 231 13.56 -30.76 6.19
CA ALA A 231 13.21 -29.42 6.68
C ALA A 231 12.27 -29.50 7.91
N PRO A 232 12.68 -28.92 9.05
CA PRO A 232 11.86 -28.90 10.27
C PRO A 232 10.70 -27.89 10.17
N ALA A 233 9.88 -27.80 11.22
CA ALA A 233 8.80 -26.82 11.29
C ALA A 233 9.28 -25.37 11.35
N ARG A 234 10.49 -25.15 11.87
CA ARG A 234 11.10 -23.81 12.01
C ARG A 234 12.52 -23.82 11.47
N CYS A 235 12.96 -22.71 10.89
CA CYS A 235 14.34 -22.57 10.40
C CYS A 235 15.36 -22.68 11.54
N THR A 236 14.99 -22.28 12.76
CA THR A 236 15.84 -22.30 13.95
C THR A 236 16.07 -23.72 14.52
N ASP A 237 15.41 -24.75 14.00
CA ASP A 237 15.45 -26.09 14.56
C ASP A 237 16.47 -27.02 13.82
N GLY A 238 17.51 -26.40 13.20
CA GLY A 238 18.58 -27.16 12.56
C GLY A 238 18.23 -27.65 11.15
N CYS A 239 17.67 -26.78 10.31
CA CYS A 239 17.31 -27.11 8.94
C CYS A 239 18.55 -27.49 8.09
N PRO A 240 18.61 -28.69 7.47
CA PRO A 240 19.74 -29.09 6.64
C PRO A 240 19.88 -28.27 5.36
N ALA A 241 18.79 -27.66 4.89
CA ALA A 241 18.77 -26.82 3.70
C ALA A 241 19.10 -25.34 3.96
N ALA A 242 19.36 -24.92 5.21
CA ALA A 242 19.49 -23.50 5.61
C ALA A 242 20.50 -22.73 4.74
N ALA A 243 21.65 -23.34 4.42
CA ALA A 243 22.71 -22.68 3.65
C ALA A 243 22.31 -22.24 2.24
N ASN A 244 21.36 -22.95 1.63
CA ASN A 244 20.92 -22.73 0.23
C ASN A 244 19.46 -22.24 0.14
N CYS A 245 18.76 -22.10 1.27
CA CYS A 245 17.36 -21.71 1.27
C CYS A 245 17.24 -20.18 1.21
N ILE A 246 16.71 -19.65 0.11
CA ILE A 246 16.48 -18.20 -0.06
C ILE A 246 15.44 -17.65 0.93
N TYR A 247 14.67 -18.52 1.59
CA TYR A 247 13.64 -18.19 2.57
C TYR A 247 14.09 -18.42 4.01
N ASP A 248 15.37 -18.76 4.25
CA ASP A 248 15.83 -19.05 5.62
C ASP A 248 15.62 -17.86 6.54
N ALA A 249 15.00 -18.11 7.71
CA ALA A 249 14.72 -17.06 8.69
C ALA A 249 15.99 -16.45 9.33
N HIS A 250 17.14 -17.13 9.29
CA HIS A 250 18.39 -16.55 9.78
C HIS A 250 18.87 -15.35 8.94
N ARG A 251 18.31 -15.11 7.76
CA ARG A 251 18.53 -13.88 6.99
C ARG A 251 18.10 -12.62 7.73
N TYR A 252 17.17 -12.72 8.71
CA TYR A 252 16.84 -11.60 9.60
C TYR A 252 18.00 -11.16 10.51
N LEU A 253 19.03 -11.98 10.68
CA LEU A 253 20.26 -11.59 11.39
C LEU A 253 21.21 -10.79 10.50
N LYS A 254 20.99 -10.77 9.18
CA LYS A 254 21.91 -10.23 8.16
C LYS A 254 21.18 -9.26 7.23
N GLU A 255 21.21 -9.54 5.96
CA GLU A 255 20.71 -8.68 4.85
C GLU A 255 19.22 -8.35 4.95
N SER A 256 18.41 -9.21 5.57
CA SER A 256 16.96 -8.98 5.70
C SER A 256 16.55 -8.39 7.07
N ARG A 257 17.51 -7.89 7.87
CA ARG A 257 17.25 -7.35 9.21
C ARG A 257 16.25 -6.19 9.21
N SER A 258 16.28 -5.36 8.19
CA SER A 258 15.38 -4.21 8.06
C SER A 258 13.88 -4.59 8.01
N TRP A 259 13.54 -5.81 7.61
CA TRP A 259 12.16 -6.29 7.61
C TRP A 259 11.58 -6.44 9.02
N LEU A 260 12.43 -6.61 10.06
CA LEU A 260 11.99 -6.69 11.45
C LEU A 260 11.32 -5.41 11.95
N ARG A 261 11.55 -4.26 11.29
CA ARG A 261 10.90 -2.97 11.62
C ARG A 261 9.38 -3.06 11.63
N MET A 262 8.80 -3.98 10.87
CA MET A 262 7.35 -4.14 10.75
C MET A 262 6.75 -4.96 11.89
N VAL A 263 7.56 -5.80 12.55
CA VAL A 263 7.06 -6.89 13.38
C VAL A 263 7.72 -7.00 14.77
N MET A 264 8.87 -6.34 14.96
CA MET A 264 9.65 -6.42 16.21
C MET A 264 9.98 -5.01 16.74
N VAL A 265 9.43 -4.65 17.87
CA VAL A 265 9.76 -3.38 18.54
C VAL A 265 11.20 -3.41 19.02
N GLY A 266 11.95 -2.32 18.77
CA GLY A 266 13.36 -2.18 19.17
C GLY A 266 14.32 -3.10 18.39
N TYR A 267 13.94 -3.47 17.16
CA TYR A 267 14.79 -4.29 16.28
C TYR A 267 16.13 -3.60 15.94
N GLU A 268 16.15 -2.27 15.92
CA GLU A 268 17.35 -1.48 15.60
C GLU A 268 18.51 -1.75 16.55
N THR A 269 18.20 -1.92 17.84
CA THR A 269 19.17 -2.15 18.92
C THR A 269 19.21 -3.61 19.41
N ALA A 270 18.38 -4.49 18.82
CA ALA A 270 18.36 -5.89 19.19
C ALA A 270 19.67 -6.59 18.81
N ASP A 271 20.26 -7.35 19.73
CA ASP A 271 21.34 -8.27 19.42
C ASP A 271 20.82 -9.54 18.71
N ASP A 272 21.73 -10.36 18.23
CA ASP A 272 21.39 -11.57 17.49
C ASP A 272 20.63 -12.58 18.35
N GLU A 273 20.93 -12.68 19.66
CA GLU A 273 20.22 -13.60 20.55
C GLU A 273 18.76 -13.17 20.75
N ARG A 274 18.50 -11.89 20.90
CA ARG A 274 17.13 -11.36 20.97
C ARG A 274 16.36 -11.61 19.67
N ILE A 275 16.99 -11.46 18.49
CA ILE A 275 16.36 -11.79 17.21
C ILE A 275 16.11 -13.30 17.11
N LEU A 276 17.08 -14.16 17.49
CA LEU A 276 16.91 -15.60 17.48
C LEU A 276 15.76 -16.05 18.39
N ASN A 277 15.65 -15.46 19.60
CA ASN A 277 14.53 -15.74 20.49
C ASN A 277 13.18 -15.34 19.90
N PHE A 278 13.13 -14.18 19.21
CA PHE A 278 11.95 -13.78 18.44
C PHE A 278 11.63 -14.80 17.35
N LEU A 279 12.61 -15.27 16.57
CA LEU A 279 12.39 -16.28 15.53
C LEU A 279 11.97 -17.64 16.07
N ARG A 280 12.46 -18.06 17.25
CA ARG A 280 12.06 -19.31 17.89
C ARG A 280 10.59 -19.34 18.30
N THR A 281 10.00 -18.19 18.61
CA THR A 281 8.65 -18.09 19.19
C THR A 281 7.62 -17.48 18.27
N SER A 282 8.02 -16.59 17.36
CA SER A 282 7.13 -15.86 16.45
C SER A 282 6.83 -16.63 15.17
N PRO A 283 5.81 -16.24 14.39
CA PRO A 283 5.54 -16.81 13.07
C PRO A 283 6.71 -16.68 12.09
N TRP A 284 7.54 -15.65 12.22
CA TRP A 284 8.60 -15.32 11.26
C TRP A 284 9.78 -16.31 11.25
N GLY A 285 9.90 -17.16 12.25
CA GLY A 285 10.87 -18.27 12.24
C GLY A 285 10.35 -19.58 11.62
N ARG A 286 9.07 -19.67 11.24
CA ARG A 286 8.48 -20.89 10.65
C ARG A 286 9.10 -21.19 9.28
N CYS A 287 9.19 -22.45 8.94
CA CYS A 287 9.51 -22.88 7.57
C CYS A 287 8.37 -22.43 6.64
N VAL A 288 8.69 -21.78 5.51
CA VAL A 288 7.68 -21.25 4.57
C VAL A 288 6.82 -22.36 3.95
N TYR A 289 7.33 -23.55 3.87
CA TYR A 289 6.62 -24.72 3.35
C TYR A 289 5.73 -25.42 4.40
N ARG A 290 5.75 -24.95 5.65
CA ARG A 290 5.00 -25.53 6.75
C ARG A 290 4.13 -24.49 7.49
N CYS A 291 3.80 -23.41 6.77
CA CYS A 291 2.85 -22.42 7.22
C CYS A 291 1.40 -22.83 6.89
N ASP A 292 0.45 -22.18 7.51
CA ASP A 292 -0.99 -22.33 7.29
C ASP A 292 -1.52 -21.26 6.30
N ASN A 293 -0.65 -20.80 5.41
CA ASN A 293 -0.98 -19.78 4.41
C ASN A 293 -1.88 -20.36 3.29
N ASP A 294 -2.79 -19.52 2.80
CA ASP A 294 -3.63 -19.74 1.62
C ASP A 294 -3.50 -18.62 0.58
N ALA A 295 -2.70 -17.58 0.87
CA ALA A 295 -2.39 -16.51 -0.05
C ALA A 295 -1.72 -17.06 -1.32
N VAL A 296 -2.22 -16.67 -2.50
CA VAL A 296 -1.64 -17.11 -3.78
C VAL A 296 -0.21 -16.58 -3.95
N ASP A 297 0.65 -17.37 -4.61
CA ASP A 297 2.02 -16.96 -4.91
C ASP A 297 2.20 -16.43 -6.33
N HIS A 298 1.19 -16.59 -7.18
CA HIS A 298 1.08 -15.94 -8.49
C HIS A 298 -0.37 -15.78 -8.89
N GLN A 299 -0.68 -14.67 -9.57
CA GLN A 299 -2.01 -14.36 -10.08
C GLN A 299 -1.93 -13.44 -11.29
N ILE A 300 -2.76 -13.70 -12.28
CA ILE A 300 -2.98 -12.79 -13.40
C ILE A 300 -4.42 -12.34 -13.40
N LEU A 301 -4.67 -11.12 -13.87
CA LEU A 301 -5.99 -10.66 -14.23
C LEU A 301 -5.96 -9.99 -15.61
N SER A 302 -7.09 -10.07 -16.32
CA SER A 302 -7.38 -9.25 -17.47
C SER A 302 -8.73 -8.58 -17.29
N THR A 303 -8.83 -7.33 -17.71
CA THR A 303 -10.04 -6.52 -17.56
C THR A 303 -10.31 -5.69 -18.80
N GLU A 304 -11.58 -5.52 -19.14
CA GLU A 304 -12.08 -4.46 -19.99
C GLU A 304 -12.61 -3.34 -19.10
N MET A 305 -12.16 -2.11 -19.37
CA MET A 305 -12.64 -0.92 -18.67
C MET A 305 -13.90 -0.36 -19.34
N GLN A 306 -14.71 0.40 -18.62
CA GLN A 306 -15.97 0.97 -19.14
C GLN A 306 -15.75 1.88 -20.37
N ASN A 307 -14.58 2.53 -20.47
CA ASN A 307 -14.19 3.35 -21.63
C ASN A 307 -13.58 2.54 -22.80
N GLY A 308 -13.57 1.20 -22.70
CA GLY A 308 -13.08 0.28 -23.72
C GLY A 308 -11.57 0.02 -23.71
N VAL A 309 -10.81 0.59 -22.77
CA VAL A 309 -9.41 0.22 -22.58
C VAL A 309 -9.36 -1.21 -22.03
N THR A 310 -8.42 -2.02 -22.53
CA THR A 310 -8.14 -3.34 -21.94
C THR A 310 -6.87 -3.27 -21.09
N ALA A 311 -6.86 -3.95 -19.94
CA ALA A 311 -5.69 -3.99 -19.08
C ALA A 311 -5.39 -5.39 -18.55
N THR A 312 -4.11 -5.66 -18.28
CA THR A 312 -3.65 -6.88 -17.62
C THR A 312 -2.74 -6.54 -16.45
N LEU A 313 -2.80 -7.35 -15.40
CA LEU A 313 -1.86 -7.34 -14.29
C LEU A 313 -1.32 -8.75 -14.07
N THR A 314 -0.02 -8.88 -13.96
CA THR A 314 0.66 -10.11 -13.51
C THR A 314 1.29 -9.86 -12.15
N MET A 315 0.86 -10.61 -11.14
CA MET A 315 1.48 -10.65 -9.81
C MET A 315 2.24 -11.96 -9.65
N THR A 316 3.47 -11.89 -9.14
CA THR A 316 4.28 -13.10 -8.86
C THR A 316 5.19 -12.88 -7.65
N ALA A 317 5.33 -13.95 -6.84
CA ALA A 317 6.31 -14.01 -5.76
C ALA A 317 7.76 -14.24 -6.26
N PHE A 318 7.94 -14.55 -7.54
CA PHE A 318 9.19 -15.07 -8.13
C PHE A 318 9.93 -14.04 -8.99
N ASP A 319 9.52 -12.80 -8.92
CA ASP A 319 10.16 -11.64 -9.56
C ASP A 319 10.20 -10.48 -8.56
N CYS A 320 10.88 -9.40 -8.90
CA CYS A 320 10.94 -8.18 -8.09
C CYS A 320 10.51 -6.97 -8.93
N ASN A 321 10.12 -5.90 -8.23
CA ASN A 321 9.80 -4.60 -8.81
C ASN A 321 8.54 -4.58 -9.69
N ARG A 322 8.18 -3.38 -10.14
CA ARG A 322 7.01 -3.12 -10.98
C ARG A 322 7.41 -2.68 -12.37
N THR A 323 6.62 -3.12 -13.36
CA THR A 323 6.72 -2.60 -14.72
C THR A 323 5.36 -2.13 -15.21
N ILE A 324 5.36 -1.18 -16.15
CA ILE A 324 4.17 -0.67 -16.81
C ILE A 324 4.40 -0.45 -18.29
N GLU A 325 3.42 -0.82 -19.11
CA GLU A 325 3.32 -0.47 -20.52
C GLU A 325 1.94 0.12 -20.80
N VAL A 326 1.90 1.25 -21.51
CA VAL A 326 0.66 1.89 -21.95
C VAL A 326 0.76 2.09 -23.47
N HIS A 327 -0.20 1.52 -24.20
CA HIS A 327 -0.24 1.59 -25.66
C HIS A 327 -1.44 2.41 -26.12
N GLY A 328 -1.15 3.48 -26.84
CA GLY A 328 -2.13 4.35 -27.45
C GLY A 328 -2.07 4.34 -28.96
N THR A 329 -2.97 5.07 -29.59
CA THR A 329 -3.07 5.15 -31.07
C THR A 329 -1.91 5.92 -31.72
N LEU A 330 -1.24 6.80 -30.97
CA LEU A 330 -0.15 7.65 -31.47
C LEU A 330 1.22 7.30 -30.89
N GLY A 331 1.28 6.50 -29.82
CA GLY A 331 2.53 6.14 -29.19
C GLY A 331 2.40 5.07 -28.13
N SER A 332 3.55 4.60 -27.64
CA SER A 332 3.65 3.64 -26.54
C SER A 332 4.56 4.17 -25.46
N LEU A 333 4.16 4.02 -24.20
CA LEU A 333 4.94 4.35 -23.01
C LEU A 333 5.34 3.05 -22.31
N ARG A 334 6.60 2.94 -21.90
CA ARG A 334 7.12 1.77 -21.15
C ARG A 334 8.04 2.22 -20.05
N GLY A 335 7.93 1.59 -18.90
CA GLY A 335 8.84 1.88 -17.80
C GLY A 335 8.69 0.92 -16.63
N GLY A 336 9.49 1.16 -15.62
CA GLY A 336 9.50 0.38 -14.40
C GLY A 336 10.77 0.54 -13.60
N GLU A 337 10.83 -0.15 -12.49
CA GLU A 337 12.01 -0.24 -11.65
C GLU A 337 12.97 -1.29 -12.26
N PRO A 338 14.27 -1.00 -12.37
CA PRO A 338 15.24 -1.96 -12.88
C PRO A 338 15.45 -3.11 -11.89
N TRP A 339 15.88 -4.28 -12.38
CA TRP A 339 16.21 -5.42 -11.52
C TRP A 339 17.42 -5.19 -10.60
N GLN A 340 18.26 -4.21 -10.92
CA GLN A 340 19.42 -3.87 -10.10
C GLN A 340 19.05 -2.76 -9.10
N ASP A 341 19.43 -2.94 -7.86
CA ASP A 341 19.15 -2.02 -6.73
C ASP A 341 19.69 -0.58 -6.90
N ALA A 342 20.41 -0.30 -7.97
CA ALA A 342 21.14 0.95 -8.17
C ALA A 342 20.54 1.89 -9.22
N GLY A 343 19.35 1.61 -9.75
CA GLY A 343 18.76 2.44 -10.81
C GLY A 343 17.49 3.16 -10.38
N ALA A 344 17.36 4.44 -10.75
CA ALA A 344 16.07 5.11 -10.71
C ALA A 344 15.10 4.47 -11.71
N PRO A 345 13.78 4.48 -11.44
CA PRO A 345 12.79 4.02 -12.41
C PRO A 345 12.95 4.75 -13.75
N GLU A 346 12.92 4.00 -14.84
CA GLU A 346 13.05 4.55 -16.20
C GLU A 346 11.69 4.59 -16.88
N LEU A 347 11.48 5.64 -17.67
CA LEU A 347 10.25 5.81 -18.46
C LEU A 347 10.62 6.25 -19.89
N TRP A 348 10.11 5.50 -20.87
CA TRP A 348 10.42 5.68 -22.28
C TRP A 348 9.15 5.82 -23.10
N PHE A 349 9.13 6.79 -24.02
CA PHE A 349 8.07 6.99 -24.98
C PHE A 349 8.55 6.71 -26.40
N ARG A 350 7.75 5.96 -27.17
CA ARG A 350 7.92 5.76 -28.60
C ARG A 350 6.79 6.42 -29.35
N ASP A 351 7.08 7.41 -30.19
CA ASP A 351 6.13 8.02 -31.12
C ASP A 351 5.92 7.10 -32.35
N HIS A 352 4.68 6.71 -32.61
CA HIS A 352 4.36 5.82 -33.72
C HIS A 352 4.45 6.50 -35.09
N ARG A 353 4.34 7.84 -35.14
CA ARG A 353 4.38 8.62 -36.40
C ARG A 353 5.80 8.76 -36.93
N THR A 354 6.77 8.89 -36.05
CA THR A 354 8.18 9.12 -36.41
C THR A 354 9.07 7.90 -36.13
N GLY A 355 8.62 6.98 -35.28
CA GLY A 355 9.41 5.85 -34.79
C GLY A 355 10.47 6.25 -33.75
N THR A 356 10.56 7.53 -33.38
CA THR A 356 11.53 8.00 -32.39
C THR A 356 11.22 7.46 -30.99
N ILE A 357 12.28 7.22 -30.21
CA ILE A 357 12.18 6.82 -28.81
C ILE A 357 12.89 7.89 -27.98
N GLU A 358 12.20 8.39 -26.96
CA GLU A 358 12.73 9.39 -26.04
C GLU A 358 12.51 8.97 -24.58
N SER A 359 13.46 9.34 -23.71
CA SER A 359 13.29 9.21 -22.27
C SER A 359 12.31 10.25 -21.77
N VAL A 360 11.38 9.84 -20.91
CA VAL A 360 10.45 10.73 -20.22
C VAL A 360 11.05 11.03 -18.83
N PRO A 361 11.29 12.30 -18.48
CA PRO A 361 11.87 12.65 -17.20
C PRO A 361 10.99 12.18 -16.04
N VAL A 362 11.61 11.48 -15.10
CA VAL A 362 11.05 11.13 -13.79
C VAL A 362 11.80 11.97 -12.76
N LEU A 363 11.07 12.77 -11.99
CA LEU A 363 11.69 13.56 -10.92
C LEU A 363 12.29 12.62 -9.87
N GLU A 364 13.43 13.00 -9.31
CA GLU A 364 13.99 12.25 -8.17
C GLU A 364 13.05 12.40 -6.96
N ALA A 365 12.85 11.31 -6.23
CA ALA A 365 12.20 11.38 -4.93
C ALA A 365 13.04 12.27 -4.02
N SER A 366 12.40 13.20 -3.31
CA SER A 366 13.13 14.14 -2.44
C SER A 366 14.08 13.37 -1.50
N ALA A 367 15.35 13.80 -1.46
CA ALA A 367 16.48 13.10 -0.84
C ALA A 367 16.41 12.93 0.68
N GLU A 368 15.38 13.43 1.34
CA GLU A 368 15.26 13.48 2.79
C GLU A 368 14.65 12.22 3.40
N GLY A 369 15.29 11.06 3.21
CA GLY A 369 15.08 9.89 4.11
C GLY A 369 13.71 9.21 4.11
N TYR A 370 12.80 9.55 3.20
CA TYR A 370 11.43 9.02 3.11
C TYR A 370 11.21 8.20 1.84
N ALA A 371 12.16 7.35 1.49
CA ALA A 371 12.16 6.55 0.26
C ALA A 371 11.11 5.40 0.26
N GLY A 372 10.29 5.27 1.30
CA GLY A 372 9.23 4.25 1.36
C GLY A 372 8.32 4.30 0.13
N HIS A 373 8.09 3.14 -0.50
CA HIS A 373 7.30 3.01 -1.73
C HIS A 373 7.75 3.98 -2.85
N GLY A 374 9.06 4.08 -3.09
CA GLY A 374 9.58 4.97 -4.14
C GLY A 374 9.25 6.45 -3.94
N GLY A 375 9.14 6.91 -2.69
CA GLY A 375 8.78 8.28 -2.32
C GLY A 375 7.26 8.54 -2.19
N GLY A 376 6.43 7.54 -2.47
CA GLY A 376 4.97 7.70 -2.44
C GLY A 376 4.41 7.99 -1.05
N ASP A 377 5.03 7.48 0.02
CA ASP A 377 4.64 7.78 1.40
C ASP A 377 4.77 9.28 1.70
N PHE A 378 5.88 9.87 1.29
CA PHE A 378 6.10 11.31 1.41
C PHE A 378 5.11 12.09 0.51
N GLY A 379 4.95 11.66 -0.74
CA GLY A 379 4.07 12.30 -1.70
C GLY A 379 2.61 12.38 -1.21
N LEU A 380 2.06 11.28 -0.70
CA LEU A 380 0.70 11.25 -0.15
C LEU A 380 0.58 12.14 1.11
N ALA A 381 1.50 12.01 2.07
CA ALA A 381 1.47 12.83 3.27
C ALA A 381 1.63 14.33 2.94
N ASN A 382 2.47 14.67 1.98
CA ASN A 382 2.64 16.04 1.50
C ASN A 382 1.37 16.57 0.80
N ALA A 383 0.62 15.73 0.10
CA ALA A 383 -0.62 16.11 -0.59
C ALA A 383 -1.84 16.15 0.32
N LEU A 384 -1.82 15.55 1.52
CA LEU A 384 -3.00 15.33 2.34
C LEU A 384 -3.81 16.60 2.64
N ASP A 385 -3.15 17.70 2.93
CA ASP A 385 -3.82 19.00 3.17
C ASP A 385 -4.62 19.47 1.94
N SER A 386 -3.99 19.41 0.75
CA SER A 386 -4.65 19.78 -0.50
C SER A 386 -5.81 18.84 -0.85
N LEU A 387 -5.65 17.52 -0.61
CA LEU A 387 -6.69 16.53 -0.84
C LEU A 387 -7.93 16.72 0.07
N MET A 388 -7.74 17.25 1.27
CA MET A 388 -8.83 17.40 2.24
C MET A 388 -9.55 18.75 2.14
N ARG A 389 -8.82 19.84 1.87
CA ARG A 389 -9.38 21.19 1.92
C ARG A 389 -8.84 22.17 0.86
N GLY A 390 -7.89 21.73 0.02
CA GLY A 390 -7.26 22.55 -1.01
C GLY A 390 -8.02 22.57 -2.33
N SER A 391 -7.38 23.11 -3.37
CA SER A 391 -7.89 23.13 -4.76
C SER A 391 -8.06 21.73 -5.36
N ASP A 392 -7.27 20.78 -4.88
CA ASP A 392 -7.26 19.38 -5.32
C ASP A 392 -8.10 18.47 -4.40
N ALA A 393 -9.00 19.07 -3.60
CA ALA A 393 -9.81 18.31 -2.66
C ALA A 393 -10.62 17.23 -3.37
N ILE A 394 -10.45 15.99 -2.89
CA ILE A 394 -11.22 14.85 -3.41
C ILE A 394 -12.72 15.04 -3.11
N ALA A 395 -13.57 14.51 -3.98
CA ALA A 395 -15.01 14.52 -3.74
C ALA A 395 -15.36 13.74 -2.45
N PRO A 396 -16.46 14.07 -1.77
CA PRO A 396 -16.97 13.22 -0.70
C PRO A 396 -17.18 11.79 -1.19
N GLY A 397 -16.78 10.81 -0.36
CA GLY A 397 -16.81 9.40 -0.69
C GLY A 397 -15.44 8.74 -0.49
N LEU A 398 -15.32 7.51 -1.00
CA LEU A 398 -14.11 6.71 -0.96
C LEU A 398 -13.30 6.87 -2.26
N ASP A 399 -12.21 7.63 -2.21
CA ASP A 399 -11.29 7.75 -3.36
C ASP A 399 -10.56 6.41 -3.58
N GLY A 400 -10.65 5.89 -4.82
CA GLY A 400 -10.04 4.59 -5.17
C GLY A 400 -10.95 3.37 -5.01
N LEU A 401 -12.26 3.55 -4.79
CA LEU A 401 -13.23 2.44 -4.74
C LEU A 401 -13.18 1.57 -6.01
N ALA A 402 -12.97 2.16 -7.19
CA ALA A 402 -12.89 1.41 -8.46
C ALA A 402 -11.74 0.39 -8.45
N GLY A 403 -10.58 0.74 -7.88
CA GLY A 403 -9.44 -0.16 -7.72
C GLY A 403 -9.76 -1.33 -6.79
N HIS A 404 -10.44 -1.07 -5.66
CA HIS A 404 -10.92 -2.14 -4.77
C HIS A 404 -11.91 -3.05 -5.47
N ARG A 405 -12.87 -2.48 -6.20
CA ARG A 405 -13.85 -3.27 -7.00
C ARG A 405 -13.14 -4.18 -7.99
N LEU A 406 -12.15 -3.69 -8.72
CA LEU A 406 -11.35 -4.49 -9.63
C LEU A 406 -10.63 -5.64 -8.90
N ALA A 407 -10.00 -5.37 -7.74
CA ALA A 407 -9.29 -6.38 -6.96
C ALA A 407 -10.22 -7.48 -6.41
N TYR A 408 -11.34 -7.10 -5.78
CA TYR A 408 -12.29 -8.07 -5.22
C TYR A 408 -12.97 -8.92 -6.29
N LEU A 409 -13.33 -8.32 -7.42
CA LEU A 409 -13.96 -9.08 -8.52
C LEU A 409 -12.94 -9.96 -9.25
N ALA A 410 -11.66 -9.58 -9.30
CA ALA A 410 -10.60 -10.45 -9.76
C ALA A 410 -10.44 -11.68 -8.86
N GLU A 411 -10.51 -11.51 -7.54
CA GLU A 411 -10.49 -12.64 -6.60
C GLU A 411 -11.74 -13.54 -6.78
N LYS A 412 -12.92 -12.95 -6.91
CA LYS A 412 -14.15 -13.71 -7.16
C LYS A 412 -14.06 -14.52 -8.45
N SER A 413 -13.59 -13.93 -9.56
CA SER A 413 -13.34 -14.63 -10.82
C SER A 413 -12.35 -15.80 -10.64
N ARG A 414 -11.22 -15.56 -9.94
CA ARG A 414 -10.22 -16.60 -9.65
C ARG A 414 -10.81 -17.78 -8.90
N LEU A 415 -11.58 -17.53 -7.86
CA LEU A 415 -12.25 -18.57 -7.07
C LEU A 415 -13.30 -19.36 -7.89
N ASN A 416 -13.87 -18.73 -8.91
CA ASN A 416 -14.83 -19.34 -9.83
C ASN A 416 -14.16 -19.91 -11.11
N GLY A 417 -12.85 -20.21 -11.07
CA GLY A 417 -12.13 -20.84 -12.20
C GLY A 417 -11.91 -19.92 -13.40
N GLY A 418 -11.87 -18.60 -13.19
CA GLY A 418 -11.61 -17.59 -14.21
C GLY A 418 -12.86 -17.14 -14.98
N ILE A 419 -14.06 -17.55 -14.54
CA ILE A 419 -15.31 -17.06 -15.13
C ILE A 419 -15.35 -15.53 -15.05
N PRO A 420 -15.66 -14.83 -16.16
CA PRO A 420 -15.72 -13.38 -16.14
C PRO A 420 -16.77 -12.84 -15.16
N GLU A 421 -16.34 -11.91 -14.29
CA GLU A 421 -17.25 -11.06 -13.53
C GLU A 421 -17.58 -9.82 -14.37
N VAL A 422 -18.87 -9.51 -14.52
CA VAL A 422 -19.37 -8.39 -15.31
C VAL A 422 -20.08 -7.41 -14.38
N ILE A 423 -19.84 -6.10 -14.55
CA ILE A 423 -20.41 -5.02 -13.73
C ILE A 423 -21.48 -4.27 -14.53
#